data_d4d70ca9fa792e3766a506475109ac70
#
_entry.id   d4d70ca9fa792e3766a506475109ac70
#
_cell.length_a   1.000
_cell.length_b   1.000
_cell.length_c   1.000
_cell.angle_alpha   90.00
_cell.angle_beta   90.00
_cell.angle_gamma   90.00
#
_symmetry.space_group_name_H-M   'P 1'
#
loop_
_entity.id
_entity.type
_entity.pdbx_description
1 polymer ?
#
loop_
_entity_poly.entity_id
_entity_poly.type
_entity_poly.pdbx_seq_one_letter_code
_entity_poly.pdbx_strand_id
1 'polypeptide(L)'
;AIGSVNTIVRCADGKLVGYNTDIDGFLYMACRAGISLSGKKVVILGSGGASLTAQTAARQGGAAEVVVVSRFGPDNYDNLSRHADAEILVNATPVGMYPGNGQSPVDLSVFPVCQGVLDVIYNPRRTALLLQAEARSIPCSDGLPMLVAQAVYAAALFTGTEPQTERIAPLAKAIFAEKANISLVGMPSCGKTTIGKQLAKAFGKKFVDLDAEIVKAAGKPIPDIFAES
;
A
#
# COMPACT_ATOMS: atom_id res chain seq x y z
N ALA A 1 -10.24 16.03 -19.01
CA ALA A 1 -9.63 14.71 -19.21
C ALA A 1 -8.43 14.60 -18.27
N ILE A 2 -8.31 13.46 -17.56
CA ILE A 2 -7.31 13.24 -16.48
C ILE A 2 -5.89 13.04 -17.06
N GLY A 3 -5.79 12.80 -18.36
CA GLY A 3 -4.51 12.52 -19.03
C GLY A 3 -3.96 11.09 -18.82
N SER A 4 -4.67 10.22 -18.10
CA SER A 4 -4.31 8.81 -17.91
C SER A 4 -5.53 7.90 -18.04
N VAL A 5 -5.34 6.74 -18.67
CA VAL A 5 -6.37 5.70 -18.89
C VAL A 5 -5.76 4.36 -18.50
N ASN A 6 -6.45 3.59 -17.66
CA ASN A 6 -6.06 2.23 -17.30
C ASN A 6 -7.02 1.16 -17.84
N THR A 7 -8.22 1.55 -18.29
CA THR A 7 -9.27 0.65 -18.77
C THR A 7 -9.84 1.18 -20.08
N ILE A 8 -9.89 0.35 -21.13
CA ILE A 8 -10.47 0.69 -22.44
C ILE A 8 -11.59 -0.28 -22.75
N VAL A 9 -12.78 0.24 -23.00
CA VAL A 9 -13.97 -0.54 -23.34
C VAL A 9 -14.38 -0.24 -24.78
N ARG A 10 -14.69 -1.29 -25.56
CA ARG A 10 -15.30 -1.16 -26.86
C ARG A 10 -16.83 -1.11 -26.70
N CYS A 11 -17.44 -0.02 -27.12
CA CYS A 11 -18.88 0.16 -27.11
C CYS A 11 -19.55 -0.63 -28.26
N ALA A 12 -20.87 -0.80 -28.20
CA ALA A 12 -21.65 -1.51 -29.21
C ALA A 12 -21.58 -0.84 -30.58
N ASP A 13 -21.36 0.48 -30.64
CA ASP A 13 -21.16 1.25 -31.89
C ASP A 13 -19.72 1.14 -32.45
N GLY A 14 -18.87 0.33 -31.84
CA GLY A 14 -17.47 0.10 -32.20
C GLY A 14 -16.48 1.14 -31.68
N LYS A 15 -16.93 2.21 -31.03
CA LYS A 15 -16.05 3.21 -30.43
C LYS A 15 -15.30 2.65 -29.23
N LEU A 16 -14.09 3.17 -29.01
CA LEU A 16 -13.29 2.90 -27.84
C LEU A 16 -13.45 4.05 -26.83
N VAL A 17 -13.80 3.70 -25.59
CA VAL A 17 -13.92 4.64 -24.49
C VAL A 17 -12.93 4.29 -23.41
N GLY A 18 -12.12 5.27 -22.99
CA GLY A 18 -11.12 5.12 -21.95
C GLY A 18 -11.64 5.57 -20.58
N TYR A 19 -11.35 4.79 -19.56
CA TYR A 19 -11.69 5.04 -18.17
C TYR A 19 -10.43 5.00 -17.30
N ASN A 20 -10.51 5.61 -16.12
CA ASN A 20 -9.47 5.49 -15.10
C ASN A 20 -10.09 4.98 -13.79
N THR A 21 -10.08 3.67 -13.60
CA THR A 21 -10.63 3.02 -12.41
C THR A 21 -9.71 3.11 -11.18
N ASP A 22 -8.47 3.58 -11.35
CA ASP A 22 -7.57 3.83 -10.21
C ASP A 22 -8.09 4.94 -9.31
N ILE A 23 -8.86 5.90 -9.86
CA ILE A 23 -9.49 6.97 -9.09
C ILE A 23 -10.54 6.39 -8.15
N ASP A 24 -11.43 5.54 -8.68
CA ASP A 24 -12.46 4.86 -7.89
C ASP A 24 -11.80 3.98 -6.82
N GLY A 25 -10.71 3.29 -7.20
CA GLY A 25 -9.90 2.50 -6.28
C GLY A 25 -9.31 3.32 -5.14
N PHE A 26 -8.76 4.50 -5.44
CA PHE A 26 -8.19 5.40 -4.44
C PHE A 26 -9.28 5.95 -3.49
N LEU A 27 -10.40 6.38 -4.03
CA LEU A 27 -11.53 6.87 -3.22
C LEU A 27 -12.09 5.76 -2.32
N TYR A 28 -12.19 4.54 -2.83
CA TYR A 28 -12.56 3.37 -2.03
C TYR A 28 -11.58 3.13 -0.88
N MET A 29 -10.26 3.18 -1.16
CA MET A 29 -9.21 3.02 -0.15
C MET A 29 -9.34 4.05 0.97
N ALA A 30 -9.51 5.33 0.63
CA ALA A 30 -9.68 6.42 1.59
C ALA A 30 -10.95 6.23 2.45
N CYS A 31 -12.09 5.97 1.80
CA CYS A 31 -13.36 5.72 2.48
C CYS A 31 -13.28 4.54 3.46
N ARG A 32 -12.70 3.42 3.03
CA ARG A 32 -12.53 2.24 3.85
C ARG A 32 -11.64 2.48 5.07
N ALA A 33 -10.64 3.36 4.96
CA ALA A 33 -9.77 3.74 6.07
C ALA A 33 -10.43 4.76 7.01
N GLY A 34 -11.65 5.23 6.73
CA GLY A 34 -12.31 6.29 7.47
C GLY A 34 -11.66 7.66 7.27
N ILE A 35 -10.91 7.85 6.17
CA ILE A 35 -10.19 9.08 5.87
C ILE A 35 -11.04 9.92 4.91
N SER A 36 -11.55 11.05 5.40
CA SER A 36 -12.25 12.04 4.59
C SER A 36 -11.25 12.99 3.93
N LEU A 37 -11.42 13.20 2.64
CA LEU A 37 -10.63 14.18 1.87
C LEU A 37 -11.33 15.56 1.82
N SER A 38 -12.63 15.59 2.08
CA SER A 38 -13.45 16.80 1.95
C SER A 38 -13.01 17.92 2.89
N GLY A 39 -12.75 19.09 2.33
CA GLY A 39 -12.29 20.28 3.04
C GLY A 39 -10.87 20.21 3.56
N LYS A 40 -10.10 19.14 3.24
CA LYS A 40 -8.76 18.90 3.77
C LYS A 40 -7.66 19.42 2.85
N LYS A 41 -6.52 19.80 3.46
CA LYS A 41 -5.26 19.98 2.75
C LYS A 41 -4.58 18.62 2.61
N VAL A 42 -4.38 18.21 1.35
CA VAL A 42 -3.80 16.93 0.96
C VAL A 42 -2.42 17.16 0.37
N VAL A 43 -1.39 16.59 0.98
CA VAL A 43 -0.03 16.56 0.42
C VAL A 43 0.22 15.21 -0.22
N ILE A 44 0.59 15.21 -1.50
CA ILE A 44 0.90 14.03 -2.30
C ILE A 44 2.39 13.99 -2.58
N LEU A 45 3.06 12.97 -2.08
CA LEU A 45 4.49 12.73 -2.30
C LEU A 45 4.68 11.99 -3.62
N GLY A 46 5.45 12.57 -4.54
CA GLY A 46 5.70 12.04 -5.87
C GLY A 46 4.93 12.75 -6.97
N SER A 47 5.45 12.68 -8.20
CA SER A 47 4.90 13.34 -9.40
C SER A 47 4.65 12.39 -10.57
N GLY A 48 4.64 11.07 -10.32
CA GLY A 48 4.39 10.04 -11.34
C GLY A 48 2.90 9.80 -11.62
N GLY A 49 2.59 8.73 -12.38
CA GLY A 49 1.22 8.36 -12.74
C GLY A 49 0.28 8.16 -11.54
N ALA A 50 0.74 7.47 -10.49
CA ALA A 50 -0.03 7.30 -9.26
C ALA A 50 -0.34 8.64 -8.56
N SER A 51 0.58 9.62 -8.65
CA SER A 51 0.34 10.97 -8.14
C SER A 51 -0.77 11.68 -8.90
N LEU A 52 -0.83 11.56 -10.23
CA LEU A 52 -1.91 12.15 -11.04
C LEU A 52 -3.27 11.58 -10.65
N THR A 53 -3.33 10.27 -10.43
CA THR A 53 -4.53 9.59 -9.92
C THR A 53 -4.93 10.12 -8.54
N ALA A 54 -3.98 10.17 -7.60
CA ALA A 54 -4.22 10.68 -6.25
C ALA A 54 -4.67 12.15 -6.23
N GLN A 55 -4.06 13.02 -7.07
CA GLN A 55 -4.47 14.42 -7.23
C GLN A 55 -5.92 14.53 -7.71
N THR A 56 -6.27 13.74 -8.73
CA THR A 56 -7.63 13.76 -9.27
C THR A 56 -8.63 13.23 -8.26
N ALA A 57 -8.33 12.12 -7.61
CA ALA A 57 -9.17 11.55 -6.56
C ALA A 57 -9.34 12.51 -5.37
N ALA A 58 -8.26 13.17 -4.93
CA ALA A 58 -8.34 14.15 -3.85
C ALA A 58 -9.27 15.33 -4.20
N ARG A 59 -9.15 15.88 -5.42
CA ARG A 59 -10.04 16.96 -5.89
C ARG A 59 -11.49 16.47 -6.00
N GLN A 60 -11.75 15.29 -6.53
CA GLN A 60 -13.10 14.70 -6.60
C GLN A 60 -13.65 14.39 -5.20
N GLY A 61 -12.80 14.01 -4.26
CA GLY A 61 -13.16 13.82 -2.85
C GLY A 61 -13.38 15.13 -2.08
N GLY A 62 -13.28 16.29 -2.75
CA GLY A 62 -13.57 17.60 -2.16
C GLY A 62 -12.44 18.20 -1.35
N ALA A 63 -11.17 17.81 -1.60
CA ALA A 63 -10.02 18.43 -0.93
C ALA A 63 -10.01 19.94 -1.16
N ALA A 64 -9.76 20.71 -0.11
CA ALA A 64 -9.67 22.17 -0.18
C ALA A 64 -8.37 22.62 -0.87
N GLU A 65 -7.29 21.90 -0.62
CA GLU A 65 -5.98 22.14 -1.22
C GLU A 65 -5.29 20.82 -1.56
N VAL A 66 -4.65 20.75 -2.73
CA VAL A 66 -3.85 19.58 -3.14
C VAL A 66 -2.47 20.06 -3.54
N VAL A 67 -1.46 19.68 -2.77
CA VAL A 67 -0.05 20.00 -2.99
C VAL A 67 0.70 18.76 -3.45
N VAL A 68 1.53 18.90 -4.45
CA VAL A 68 2.39 17.82 -4.97
C VAL A 68 3.82 18.11 -4.61
N VAL A 69 4.41 17.27 -3.80
CA VAL A 69 5.83 17.34 -3.42
C VAL A 69 6.62 16.38 -4.30
N SER A 70 7.64 16.90 -4.98
CA SER A 70 8.53 16.12 -5.84
C SER A 70 9.98 16.56 -5.68
N ARG A 71 10.92 15.76 -6.22
CA ARG A 71 12.37 16.07 -6.11
C ARG A 71 12.76 17.38 -6.78
N PHE A 72 12.04 17.80 -7.79
CA PHE A 72 12.40 18.94 -8.67
C PHE A 72 11.27 19.96 -8.83
N GLY A 73 10.22 19.88 -7.99
CA GLY A 73 9.10 20.82 -8.03
C GLY A 73 9.35 22.08 -7.18
N PRO A 74 8.44 23.07 -7.27
CA PRO A 74 8.45 24.23 -6.37
C PRO A 74 8.23 23.81 -4.91
N ASP A 75 7.41 22.78 -4.70
CA ASP A 75 7.25 22.08 -3.43
C ASP A 75 8.07 20.79 -3.51
N ASN A 76 9.06 20.68 -2.65
CA ASN A 76 10.01 19.59 -2.65
C ASN A 76 10.35 19.14 -1.21
N TYR A 77 11.19 18.13 -1.09
CA TYR A 77 11.54 17.55 0.20
C TYR A 77 12.31 18.47 1.13
N ASP A 78 12.98 19.51 0.61
CA ASP A 78 13.75 20.48 1.40
C ASP A 78 12.85 21.54 2.03
N ASN A 79 11.65 21.76 1.49
CA ASN A 79 10.72 22.79 1.96
C ASN A 79 9.38 22.24 2.49
N LEU A 80 9.34 20.96 2.89
CA LEU A 80 8.15 20.29 3.43
C LEU A 80 7.48 21.04 4.58
N SER A 81 8.27 21.76 5.39
CA SER A 81 7.77 22.55 6.53
C SER A 81 6.74 23.62 6.13
N ARG A 82 6.71 24.04 4.86
CA ARG A 82 5.68 24.96 4.34
C ARG A 82 4.28 24.34 4.36
N HIS A 83 4.22 23.03 4.42
CA HIS A 83 2.97 22.24 4.40
C HIS A 83 2.77 21.47 5.70
N ALA A 84 3.35 21.94 6.81
CA ALA A 84 3.17 21.34 8.15
C ALA A 84 1.70 21.32 8.60
N ASP A 85 0.86 22.14 7.99
CA ASP A 85 -0.60 22.21 8.16
C ASP A 85 -1.38 21.16 7.34
N ALA A 86 -0.69 20.27 6.63
CA ALA A 86 -1.35 19.20 5.88
C ALA A 86 -2.07 18.21 6.82
N GLU A 87 -3.32 17.94 6.49
CA GLU A 87 -4.17 17.04 7.26
C GLU A 87 -4.15 15.61 6.71
N ILE A 88 -3.94 15.46 5.39
CA ILE A 88 -3.85 14.15 4.73
C ILE A 88 -2.51 14.06 3.98
N LEU A 89 -1.82 12.96 4.19
CA LEU A 89 -0.60 12.64 3.47
C LEU A 89 -0.80 11.43 2.57
N VAL A 90 -0.37 11.52 1.32
CA VAL A 90 -0.44 10.44 0.34
C VAL A 90 0.95 10.12 -0.17
N ASN A 91 1.41 8.88 0.02
CA ASN A 91 2.63 8.40 -0.65
C ASN A 91 2.28 7.81 -2.02
N ALA A 92 2.66 8.51 -3.07
CA ALA A 92 2.58 8.07 -4.47
C ALA A 92 3.98 7.85 -5.07
N THR A 93 4.99 7.61 -4.23
CA THR A 93 6.36 7.28 -4.62
C THR A 93 6.62 5.78 -4.46
N PRO A 94 7.69 5.23 -5.05
CA PRO A 94 8.12 3.85 -4.78
C PRO A 94 8.94 3.71 -3.48
N VAL A 95 9.13 4.78 -2.70
CA VAL A 95 9.94 4.74 -1.47
C VAL A 95 9.23 3.92 -0.40
N GLY A 96 9.89 2.88 0.08
CA GLY A 96 9.33 1.91 1.03
C GLY A 96 8.74 0.65 0.38
N MET A 97 8.66 0.60 -0.97
CA MET A 97 8.26 -0.59 -1.72
C MET A 97 9.38 -1.63 -1.74
N TYR A 98 9.02 -2.91 -1.72
CA TYR A 98 9.99 -4.00 -1.90
C TYR A 98 10.81 -3.84 -3.19
N PRO A 99 12.15 -4.06 -3.19
CA PRO A 99 12.98 -4.54 -2.08
C PRO A 99 13.48 -3.45 -1.11
N GLY A 100 13.19 -2.17 -1.33
CA GLY A 100 13.64 -1.05 -0.49
C GLY A 100 12.82 -0.87 0.80
N ASN A 101 12.51 -1.99 1.49
CA ASN A 101 11.74 -1.98 2.73
C ASN A 101 12.43 -1.15 3.82
N GLY A 102 11.64 -0.57 4.73
CA GLY A 102 12.13 0.20 5.87
C GLY A 102 12.47 1.66 5.55
N GLN A 103 12.44 2.05 4.29
CA GLN A 103 12.57 3.45 3.90
C GLN A 103 11.23 4.17 4.00
N SER A 104 11.25 5.43 4.46
CA SER A 104 10.10 6.34 4.43
C SER A 104 10.41 7.54 3.57
N PRO A 105 9.46 8.01 2.75
CA PRO A 105 9.69 9.21 1.92
C PRO A 105 9.83 10.47 2.76
N VAL A 106 9.25 10.49 3.96
CA VAL A 106 9.29 11.63 4.90
C VAL A 106 9.24 11.13 6.33
N ASP A 107 9.64 12.00 7.27
CA ASP A 107 9.31 11.86 8.69
C ASP A 107 7.92 12.47 8.91
N LEU A 108 6.98 11.67 9.43
CA LEU A 108 5.61 12.11 9.68
C LEU A 108 5.52 13.19 10.78
N SER A 109 6.57 13.39 11.58
CA SER A 109 6.64 14.47 12.58
C SER A 109 6.60 15.87 11.96
N VAL A 110 6.96 16.01 10.68
CA VAL A 110 6.83 17.27 9.93
C VAL A 110 5.38 17.72 9.79
N PHE A 111 4.42 16.80 9.94
CA PHE A 111 2.98 17.05 9.77
C PHE A 111 2.23 16.84 11.10
N PRO A 112 2.33 17.78 12.05
CA PRO A 112 1.79 17.61 13.41
C PRO A 112 0.26 17.50 13.45
N VAL A 113 -0.45 18.03 12.45
CA VAL A 113 -1.91 18.01 12.36
C VAL A 113 -2.44 16.92 11.43
N CYS A 114 -1.58 16.00 10.97
CA CYS A 114 -1.96 14.92 10.07
C CYS A 114 -3.02 14.01 10.71
N GLN A 115 -4.13 13.82 9.99
CA GLN A 115 -5.31 13.05 10.40
C GLN A 115 -5.50 11.78 9.58
N GLY A 116 -4.71 11.59 8.51
CA GLY A 116 -4.81 10.41 7.67
C GLY A 116 -3.61 10.21 6.76
N VAL A 117 -3.18 8.95 6.60
CA VAL A 117 -2.06 8.58 5.71
C VAL A 117 -2.52 7.50 4.75
N LEU A 118 -2.38 7.77 3.45
CA LEU A 118 -2.66 6.81 2.37
C LEU A 118 -1.36 6.47 1.65
N ASP A 119 -1.05 5.19 1.54
CA ASP A 119 0.13 4.73 0.79
C ASP A 119 -0.33 3.86 -0.38
N VAL A 120 0.03 4.21 -1.62
CA VAL A 120 -0.34 3.42 -2.80
C VAL A 120 0.47 2.12 -2.90
N ILE A 121 1.50 1.96 -2.08
CA ILE A 121 2.28 0.73 -1.98
C ILE A 121 1.45 -0.35 -1.29
N TYR A 122 1.41 -1.54 -1.91
CA TYR A 122 0.74 -2.71 -1.35
C TYR A 122 1.72 -3.84 -0.97
N ASN A 123 2.98 -3.72 -1.33
CA ASN A 123 4.04 -4.66 -0.95
C ASN A 123 5.34 -3.93 -0.56
N PRO A 124 5.68 -3.88 0.73
CA PRO A 124 4.95 -4.47 1.88
C PRO A 124 3.65 -3.72 2.18
N ARG A 125 2.73 -4.36 2.88
CA ARG A 125 1.50 -3.72 3.36
C ARG A 125 1.72 -2.70 4.47
N ARG A 126 2.76 -2.88 5.27
CA ARG A 126 3.17 -1.97 6.35
C ARG A 126 4.51 -1.35 5.95
N THR A 127 4.45 -0.24 5.23
CA THR A 127 5.62 0.58 4.91
C THR A 127 6.11 1.33 6.15
N ALA A 128 7.35 1.83 6.13
CA ALA A 128 7.86 2.62 7.25
C ALA A 128 7.01 3.87 7.53
N LEU A 129 6.42 4.47 6.49
CA LEU A 129 5.49 5.59 6.64
C LEU A 129 4.21 5.18 7.37
N LEU A 130 3.60 4.04 6.99
CA LEU A 130 2.40 3.54 7.66
C LEU A 130 2.67 3.13 9.11
N LEU A 131 3.87 2.57 9.41
CA LEU A 131 4.27 2.28 10.77
C LEU A 131 4.40 3.55 11.65
N GLN A 132 4.85 4.67 11.08
CA GLN A 132 4.85 5.96 11.79
C GLN A 132 3.43 6.44 12.06
N ALA A 133 2.50 6.27 11.11
CA ALA A 133 1.09 6.61 11.29
C ALA A 133 0.43 5.76 12.39
N GLU A 134 0.65 4.43 12.36
CA GLU A 134 0.16 3.51 13.39
C GLU A 134 0.67 3.87 14.78
N ALA A 135 1.98 4.17 14.92
CA ALA A 135 2.57 4.56 16.20
C ALA A 135 1.97 5.85 16.78
N ARG A 136 1.43 6.71 15.93
CA ARG A 136 0.74 7.96 16.31
C ARG A 136 -0.79 7.81 16.34
N SER A 137 -1.31 6.59 16.19
CA SER A 137 -2.76 6.31 16.11
C SER A 137 -3.48 7.12 15.03
N ILE A 138 -2.79 7.43 13.94
CA ILE A 138 -3.36 8.12 12.78
C ILE A 138 -3.97 7.07 11.85
N PRO A 139 -5.24 7.20 11.43
CA PRO A 139 -5.87 6.35 10.43
C PRO A 139 -5.01 6.24 9.18
N CYS A 140 -4.78 5.02 8.70
CA CYS A 140 -3.95 4.82 7.51
C CYS A 140 -4.38 3.60 6.70
N SER A 141 -4.00 3.56 5.42
CA SER A 141 -4.24 2.43 4.53
C SER A 141 -3.06 2.19 3.61
N ASP A 142 -2.76 0.90 3.37
CA ASP A 142 -1.91 0.46 2.26
C ASP A 142 -2.67 0.46 0.93
N GLY A 143 -1.96 0.27 -0.20
CA GLY A 143 -2.52 0.30 -1.55
C GLY A 143 -3.31 -0.95 -1.96
N LEU A 144 -3.37 -2.02 -1.15
CA LEU A 144 -4.07 -3.25 -1.55
C LEU A 144 -5.58 -3.04 -1.77
N PRO A 145 -6.32 -2.29 -0.92
CA PRO A 145 -7.72 -1.97 -1.20
C PRO A 145 -7.92 -1.22 -2.52
N MET A 146 -7.03 -0.26 -2.85
CA MET A 146 -7.06 0.45 -4.12
C MET A 146 -6.84 -0.50 -5.30
N LEU A 147 -5.83 -1.37 -5.23
CA LEU A 147 -5.49 -2.34 -6.25
C LEU A 147 -6.66 -3.28 -6.58
N VAL A 148 -7.36 -3.77 -5.57
CA VAL A 148 -8.50 -4.68 -5.76
C VAL A 148 -9.72 -3.92 -6.23
N ALA A 149 -10.00 -2.75 -5.67
CA ALA A 149 -11.15 -1.96 -6.04
C ALA A 149 -11.11 -1.55 -7.52
N GLN A 150 -9.97 -1.02 -8.01
CA GLN A 150 -9.85 -0.65 -9.42
C GLN A 150 -10.17 -1.82 -10.37
N ALA A 151 -9.80 -3.05 -9.99
CA ALA A 151 -10.09 -4.24 -10.79
C ALA A 151 -11.59 -4.60 -10.78
N VAL A 152 -12.27 -4.43 -9.64
CA VAL A 152 -13.73 -4.63 -9.54
C VAL A 152 -14.48 -3.61 -10.37
N TYR A 153 -14.08 -2.33 -10.33
CA TYR A 153 -14.66 -1.27 -11.18
C TYR A 153 -14.40 -1.53 -12.67
N ALA A 154 -13.18 -1.94 -13.03
CA ALA A 154 -12.87 -2.29 -14.41
C ALA A 154 -13.67 -3.50 -14.91
N ALA A 155 -13.85 -4.54 -14.09
CA ALA A 155 -14.67 -5.70 -14.42
C ALA A 155 -16.14 -5.31 -14.67
N ALA A 156 -16.69 -4.40 -13.87
CA ALA A 156 -18.03 -3.88 -14.05
C ALA A 156 -18.20 -3.15 -15.41
N LEU A 157 -17.21 -2.34 -15.79
CA LEU A 157 -17.18 -1.68 -17.10
C LEU A 157 -17.12 -2.67 -18.26
N PHE A 158 -16.33 -3.75 -18.15
CA PHE A 158 -16.24 -4.79 -19.18
C PHE A 158 -17.52 -5.62 -19.34
N THR A 159 -18.23 -5.84 -18.23
CA THR A 159 -19.45 -6.67 -18.21
C THR A 159 -20.73 -5.86 -18.35
N GLY A 160 -20.65 -4.52 -18.32
CA GLY A 160 -21.83 -3.64 -18.34
C GLY A 160 -22.71 -3.79 -17.09
N THR A 161 -22.12 -4.13 -15.94
CA THR A 161 -22.82 -4.33 -14.66
C THR A 161 -22.43 -3.26 -13.65
N GLU A 162 -23.18 -3.16 -12.55
CA GLU A 162 -22.77 -2.33 -11.41
C GLU A 162 -21.58 -2.93 -10.68
N PRO A 163 -20.65 -2.10 -10.15
CA PRO A 163 -19.50 -2.57 -9.39
C PRO A 163 -19.93 -3.26 -8.08
N GLN A 164 -19.55 -4.53 -7.91
CA GLN A 164 -19.83 -5.30 -6.69
C GLN A 164 -18.83 -4.95 -5.59
N THR A 165 -18.97 -3.78 -4.99
CA THR A 165 -18.01 -3.22 -4.02
C THR A 165 -17.88 -4.05 -2.75
N GLU A 166 -18.91 -4.81 -2.37
CA GLU A 166 -18.92 -5.76 -1.24
C GLU A 166 -17.91 -6.90 -1.42
N ARG A 167 -17.50 -7.21 -2.65
CA ARG A 167 -16.49 -8.23 -2.96
C ARG A 167 -15.06 -7.75 -2.74
N ILE A 168 -14.82 -6.45 -2.71
CA ILE A 168 -13.45 -5.89 -2.64
C ILE A 168 -12.73 -6.36 -1.38
N ALA A 169 -13.37 -6.25 -0.22
CA ALA A 169 -12.75 -6.62 1.05
C ALA A 169 -12.44 -8.13 1.16
N PRO A 170 -13.35 -9.06 0.81
CA PRO A 170 -13.05 -10.48 0.75
C PRO A 170 -11.91 -10.81 -0.23
N LEU A 171 -11.90 -10.21 -1.43
CA LEU A 171 -10.85 -10.43 -2.43
C LEU A 171 -9.48 -9.94 -1.92
N ALA A 172 -9.41 -8.73 -1.35
CA ALA A 172 -8.18 -8.21 -0.77
C ALA A 172 -7.65 -9.12 0.35
N LYS A 173 -8.54 -9.65 1.20
CA LYS A 173 -8.18 -10.62 2.24
C LYS A 173 -7.65 -11.93 1.65
N ALA A 174 -8.25 -12.45 0.59
CA ALA A 174 -7.81 -13.67 -0.09
C ALA A 174 -6.42 -13.50 -0.72
N ILE A 175 -6.20 -12.40 -1.45
CA ILE A 175 -4.90 -12.07 -2.06
C ILE A 175 -3.82 -11.93 -0.98
N PHE A 176 -4.14 -11.27 0.13
CA PHE A 176 -3.20 -11.15 1.24
C PHE A 176 -2.87 -12.52 1.85
N ALA A 177 -3.88 -13.35 2.12
CA ALA A 177 -3.68 -14.69 2.70
C ALA A 177 -2.82 -15.58 1.80
N GLU A 178 -2.96 -15.48 0.48
CA GLU A 178 -2.12 -16.20 -0.49
C GLU A 178 -0.65 -15.78 -0.40
N LYS A 179 -0.38 -14.47 -0.27
CA LYS A 179 0.98 -13.90 -0.27
C LYS A 179 1.64 -13.86 1.11
N ALA A 180 0.85 -13.86 2.19
CA ALA A 180 1.37 -13.74 3.55
C ALA A 180 2.23 -14.95 3.94
N ASN A 181 3.36 -14.68 4.58
CA ASN A 181 4.17 -15.69 5.26
C ASN A 181 3.78 -15.75 6.74
N ILE A 182 3.88 -16.94 7.32
CA ILE A 182 3.67 -17.17 8.75
C ILE A 182 5.03 -17.44 9.38
N SER A 183 5.48 -16.56 10.25
CA SER A 183 6.72 -16.73 11.01
C SER A 183 6.41 -17.18 12.43
N LEU A 184 7.01 -18.29 12.86
CA LEU A 184 6.90 -18.78 14.22
C LEU A 184 8.15 -18.37 15.00
N VAL A 185 7.95 -17.61 16.07
CA VAL A 185 9.01 -17.16 16.97
C VAL A 185 8.76 -17.75 18.36
N GLY A 186 9.82 -18.12 19.05
CA GLY A 186 9.73 -18.67 20.41
C GLY A 186 11.01 -19.37 20.84
N MET A 187 11.07 -19.77 22.11
CA MET A 187 12.23 -20.43 22.72
C MET A 187 12.58 -21.76 22.04
N PRO A 188 13.82 -22.23 22.15
CA PRO A 188 14.18 -23.59 21.73
C PRO A 188 13.22 -24.61 22.35
N SER A 189 12.96 -25.69 21.62
CA SER A 189 12.10 -26.83 22.03
C SER A 189 10.63 -26.54 22.34
N CYS A 190 10.12 -25.32 22.09
CA CYS A 190 8.70 -24.98 22.30
C CYS A 190 7.72 -25.50 21.21
N GLY A 191 8.17 -26.39 20.33
CA GLY A 191 7.33 -27.05 19.32
C GLY A 191 7.14 -26.28 18.01
N LYS A 192 7.92 -25.22 17.73
CA LYS A 192 7.83 -24.41 16.50
C LYS A 192 7.85 -25.27 15.22
N THR A 193 8.79 -26.19 15.12
CA THR A 193 8.96 -27.05 13.92
C THR A 193 7.73 -27.96 13.72
N THR A 194 7.18 -28.53 14.79
CA THR A 194 5.99 -29.39 14.72
C THR A 194 4.77 -28.59 14.26
N ILE A 195 4.49 -27.46 14.91
CA ILE A 195 3.38 -26.58 14.57
C ILE A 195 3.57 -25.99 13.17
N GLY A 196 4.81 -25.58 12.83
CA GLY A 196 5.14 -25.02 11.52
C GLY A 196 4.85 -25.97 10.37
N LYS A 197 5.20 -27.25 10.49
CA LYS A 197 4.86 -28.27 9.50
C LYS A 197 3.37 -28.50 9.36
N GLN A 198 2.62 -28.50 10.46
CA GLN A 198 1.15 -28.61 10.44
C GLN A 198 0.50 -27.41 9.77
N LEU A 199 0.92 -26.19 10.10
CA LEU A 199 0.42 -24.97 9.48
C LEU A 199 0.75 -24.92 7.99
N ALA A 200 1.99 -25.28 7.59
CA ALA A 200 2.37 -25.34 6.19
C ALA A 200 1.46 -26.26 5.39
N LYS A 201 1.14 -27.47 5.94
CA LYS A 201 0.20 -28.39 5.33
C LYS A 201 -1.23 -27.81 5.27
N ALA A 202 -1.71 -27.22 6.37
CA ALA A 202 -3.07 -26.67 6.45
C ALA A 202 -3.30 -25.50 5.49
N PHE A 203 -2.28 -24.67 5.27
CA PHE A 203 -2.36 -23.48 4.41
C PHE A 203 -1.79 -23.69 3.01
N GLY A 204 -1.36 -24.90 2.64
CA GLY A 204 -0.74 -25.19 1.35
C GLY A 204 0.55 -24.43 1.10
N LYS A 205 1.31 -24.09 2.15
CA LYS A 205 2.53 -23.29 2.10
C LYS A 205 3.79 -24.17 2.29
N LYS A 206 4.92 -23.68 1.78
CA LYS A 206 6.22 -24.34 2.01
C LYS A 206 6.62 -24.12 3.47
N PHE A 207 7.01 -25.20 4.16
CA PHE A 207 7.71 -25.09 5.45
C PHE A 207 9.19 -24.78 5.22
N VAL A 208 9.70 -23.78 5.90
CA VAL A 208 11.12 -23.40 5.90
C VAL A 208 11.60 -23.40 7.35
N ASP A 209 12.65 -24.17 7.63
CA ASP A 209 13.37 -24.11 8.89
C ASP A 209 14.53 -23.13 8.72
N LEU A 210 14.49 -22.03 9.44
CA LEU A 210 15.47 -20.95 9.28
C LEU A 210 16.88 -21.39 9.69
N ASP A 211 16.98 -22.21 10.74
CA ASP A 211 18.28 -22.74 11.21
C ASP A 211 18.92 -23.60 10.13
N ALA A 212 18.15 -24.45 9.47
CA ALA A 212 18.63 -25.27 8.35
C ALA A 212 19.09 -24.42 7.15
N GLU A 213 18.34 -23.35 6.81
CA GLU A 213 18.74 -22.45 5.71
C GLU A 213 19.99 -21.64 6.07
N ILE A 214 20.16 -21.21 7.33
CA ILE A 214 21.37 -20.50 7.80
C ILE A 214 22.60 -21.43 7.69
N VAL A 215 22.51 -22.66 8.19
CA VAL A 215 23.60 -23.66 8.07
C VAL A 215 23.98 -23.87 6.63
N LYS A 216 22.98 -24.02 5.74
CA LYS A 216 23.22 -24.21 4.30
C LYS A 216 23.90 -22.98 3.67
N ALA A 217 23.48 -21.77 4.01
CA ALA A 217 24.05 -20.53 3.48
C ALA A 217 25.45 -20.25 4.00
N ALA A 218 25.72 -20.55 5.29
CA ALA A 218 27.01 -20.34 5.93
C ALA A 218 28.04 -21.47 5.65
N GLY A 219 27.58 -22.64 5.21
CA GLY A 219 28.41 -23.80 5.00
C GLY A 219 29.00 -24.43 6.28
N LYS A 220 28.51 -24.03 7.46
CA LYS A 220 28.98 -24.48 8.79
C LYS A 220 27.82 -24.48 9.82
N PRO A 221 27.95 -25.31 10.88
CA PRO A 221 26.94 -25.38 11.95
C PRO A 221 26.74 -24.06 12.68
N ILE A 222 25.54 -23.86 13.25
CA ILE A 222 25.20 -22.63 14.00
C ILE A 222 26.16 -22.34 15.18
N PRO A 223 26.61 -23.35 16.00
CA PRO A 223 27.56 -23.10 17.06
C PRO A 223 28.89 -22.50 16.55
N ASP A 224 29.35 -22.94 15.38
CA ASP A 224 30.60 -22.43 14.79
C ASP A 224 30.44 -20.99 14.27
N ILE A 225 29.25 -20.65 13.80
CA ILE A 225 28.94 -19.27 13.40
C ILE A 225 29.02 -18.31 14.62
N PHE A 226 28.52 -18.73 15.77
CA PHE A 226 28.59 -17.93 17.00
C PHE A 226 30.00 -17.88 17.61
N ALA A 227 30.83 -18.89 17.39
CA ALA A 227 32.19 -18.91 17.91
C ALA A 227 33.13 -17.94 17.18
N GLU A 228 32.77 -17.51 15.96
CA GLU A 228 33.55 -16.58 15.13
C GLU A 228 33.02 -15.12 15.17
N SER A 229 31.94 -14.85 15.90
CA SER A 229 31.31 -13.53 16.07
C SER A 229 31.73 -12.88 17.37
#